data_c1dac5f35669a9d0e0925431f80784b4
#
_entry.id   c1dac5f35669a9d0e0925431f80784b4
#
_cell.length_a   1.000
_cell.length_b   1.000
_cell.length_c   1.000
_cell.angle_alpha   90.00
_cell.angle_beta   90.00
_cell.angle_gamma   90.00
#
_symmetry.space_group_name_H-M   'P 1'
#
loop_
_entity.id
_entity.type
_entity.pdbx_description
1 polymer ?
#
loop_
_entity_poly.entity_id
_entity_poly.type
_entity_poly.pdbx_seq_one_letter_code
_entity_poly.pdbx_strand_id
1 'polypeptide(L)' 'MKVNAYEIVIEIDGTKSAINLDDLYPSIKDWHTATDFAMKMAREANPDAVHINFIECGEYELEGYEGIDYIHEAPFRVQ' A
#
# COMPACT_ATOMS: atom_id res chain seq x y z
N MET A 1 -14.23 -10.98 -10.66
CA MET A 1 -14.06 -10.99 -9.20
C MET A 1 -13.73 -9.60 -8.74
N LYS A 2 -14.34 -9.14 -7.69
CA LYS A 2 -14.06 -7.83 -7.12
C LYS A 2 -13.01 -7.93 -6.04
N VAL A 3 -12.08 -7.01 -6.06
CA VAL A 3 -10.99 -6.94 -5.10
C VAL A 3 -10.99 -5.56 -4.48
N ASN A 4 -10.91 -5.50 -3.17
CA ASN A 4 -10.76 -4.23 -2.47
C ASN A 4 -9.29 -3.83 -2.51
N ALA A 5 -9.05 -2.62 -2.94
CA ALA A 5 -7.71 -2.07 -3.08
C ALA A 5 -7.57 -0.80 -2.25
N TYR A 6 -6.34 -0.51 -1.88
CA TYR A 6 -6.02 0.60 -0.99
C TYR A 6 -4.83 1.36 -1.53
N GLU A 7 -4.96 2.67 -1.61
CA GLU A 7 -3.84 3.53 -1.95
C GLU A 7 -3.46 4.29 -0.68
N ILE A 8 -2.31 3.97 -0.13
CA ILE A 8 -1.83 4.57 1.11
C ILE A 8 -0.80 5.64 0.75
N VAL A 9 -1.11 6.88 1.10
CA VAL A 9 -0.20 8.00 0.89
C VAL A 9 0.60 8.22 2.15
N ILE A 10 1.91 8.20 2.00
CA ILE A 10 2.87 8.31 3.09
C ILE A 10 3.86 9.43 2.75
N GLU A 11 4.27 10.16 3.76
CA GLU A 11 5.33 11.16 3.62
C GLU A 11 6.61 10.60 4.24
N ILE A 12 7.67 10.54 3.45
CA ILE A 12 8.97 10.05 3.90
C ILE A 12 9.95 11.22 3.78
N ASP A 13 10.36 11.73 4.94
CA ASP A 13 11.28 12.88 5.02
C ASP A 13 10.87 14.03 4.09
N GLY A 14 9.57 14.36 4.11
CA GLY A 14 9.02 15.47 3.35
C GLY A 14 8.61 15.13 1.92
N THR A 15 8.86 13.92 1.45
CA THR A 15 8.48 13.49 0.10
C THR A 15 7.30 12.54 0.17
N LYS A 16 6.22 12.87 -0.54
CA LYS A 16 5.04 12.01 -0.58
C LYS A 16 5.23 10.86 -1.54
N SER A 17 4.75 9.69 -1.11
CA SER A 17 4.76 8.46 -1.90
C SER A 17 3.42 7.77 -1.73
N ALA A 18 2.99 7.06 -2.75
CA ALA A 18 1.76 6.26 -2.67
C ALA A 18 2.12 4.79 -2.79
N ILE A 19 1.52 3.98 -1.92
CA ILE A 19 1.72 2.54 -1.89
C ILE A 19 0.38 1.90 -2.16
N ASN A 20 0.32 1.03 -3.17
CA ASN A 20 -0.93 0.36 -3.57
C ASN A 20 -0.91 -1.09 -3.13
N LEU A 21 -1.94 -1.48 -2.39
CA LEU A 21 -2.12 -2.84 -1.87
C LEU A 21 -3.54 -3.32 -2.16
N ASP A 22 -3.76 -4.62 -2.04
CA ASP A 22 -5.09 -5.19 -2.18
C ASP A 22 -5.31 -6.32 -1.17
N ASP A 23 -6.57 -6.75 -1.05
CA ASP A 23 -6.96 -7.77 -0.09
C ASP A 23 -6.74 -9.20 -0.58
N LEU A 24 -6.06 -9.38 -1.70
CA LEU A 24 -5.61 -10.71 -2.12
C LEU A 24 -4.49 -11.24 -1.24
N TYR A 25 -3.79 -10.35 -0.56
CA TYR A 25 -2.81 -10.76 0.46
C TYR A 25 -3.57 -11.13 1.73
N PRO A 26 -3.33 -12.33 2.28
CA PRO A 26 -4.08 -12.79 3.45
C PRO A 26 -4.02 -11.88 4.66
N SER A 27 -2.94 -11.12 4.80
CA SER A 27 -2.76 -10.21 5.93
C SER A 27 -3.49 -8.89 5.76
N ILE A 28 -3.99 -8.58 4.56
CA ILE A 28 -4.67 -7.32 4.28
C ILE A 28 -6.17 -7.58 4.23
N LYS A 29 -6.87 -7.13 5.27
CA LYS A 29 -8.30 -7.37 5.43
C LYS A 29 -9.12 -6.10 5.35
N ASP A 30 -8.52 -4.97 5.65
CA ASP A 30 -9.18 -3.68 5.64
C ASP A 30 -8.12 -2.58 5.49
N TRP A 31 -8.56 -1.33 5.50
CA TRP A 31 -7.63 -0.22 5.30
C TRP A 31 -6.64 -0.08 6.47
N HIS A 32 -7.02 -0.50 7.67
CA HIS A 32 -6.12 -0.47 8.83
C HIS A 32 -4.95 -1.42 8.63
N THR A 33 -5.24 -2.67 8.24
CA THR A 33 -4.19 -3.65 8.00
C THR A 33 -3.34 -3.28 6.79
N ALA A 34 -3.98 -2.70 5.76
CA ALA A 34 -3.24 -2.21 4.59
C ALA A 34 -2.29 -1.08 4.97
N THR A 35 -2.75 -0.15 5.80
CA THR A 35 -1.92 0.96 6.26
C THR A 35 -0.74 0.46 7.09
N ASP A 36 -0.99 -0.44 8.03
CA ASP A 36 0.07 -1.02 8.86
C ASP A 36 1.13 -1.72 8.00
N PHE A 37 0.67 -2.49 7.02
CA PHE A 37 1.55 -3.18 6.10
C PHE A 37 2.40 -2.19 5.29
N ALA A 38 1.75 -1.14 4.77
CA ALA A 38 2.43 -0.12 3.98
C ALA A 38 3.48 0.63 4.81
N MET A 39 3.15 0.98 6.06
CA MET A 39 4.09 1.67 6.94
C MET A 39 5.31 0.81 7.24
N LYS A 40 5.09 -0.47 7.48
CA LYS A 40 6.17 -1.41 7.71
C LYS A 40 7.06 -1.53 6.48
N MET A 41 6.46 -1.67 5.30
CA MET A 41 7.21 -1.75 4.05
C MET A 41 8.01 -0.48 3.80
N ALA A 42 7.41 0.68 4.06
CA ALA A 42 8.10 1.96 3.90
C ALA A 42 9.33 2.04 4.81
N ARG A 43 9.20 1.61 6.05
CA ARG A 43 10.33 1.61 7.00
C ARG A 43 11.42 0.65 6.56
N GLU A 44 11.05 -0.53 6.09
CA GLU A 44 12.03 -1.52 5.61
C GLU A 44 12.77 -1.03 4.38
N ALA A 45 12.07 -0.33 3.48
CA ALA A 45 12.67 0.20 2.26
C ALA A 45 13.51 1.47 2.51
N ASN A 46 13.25 2.16 3.62
CA ASN A 46 13.91 3.42 3.94
C ASN A 46 14.42 3.38 5.38
N PRO A 47 15.41 2.54 5.68
CA PRO A 47 15.86 2.37 7.07
C PRO A 47 16.50 3.61 7.68
N ASP A 48 17.00 4.51 6.85
CA ASP A 48 17.64 5.74 7.32
C ASP A 48 16.70 6.94 7.39
N ALA A 49 15.43 6.76 7.02
CA ALA A 49 14.46 7.85 7.07
C ALA A 49 14.23 8.28 8.52
N VAL A 50 14.22 9.59 8.74
CA VAL A 50 13.98 10.17 10.06
C VAL A 50 12.49 10.20 10.37
N HIS A 51 11.68 10.57 9.41
CA HIS A 51 10.23 10.69 9.57
C HIS A 51 9.50 9.92 8.49
N ILE A 52 8.60 9.04 8.92
CA ILE A 52 7.66 8.37 8.02
C ILE A 52 6.28 8.59 8.62
N ASN A 53 5.44 9.34 7.91
CA ASN A 53 4.13 9.75 8.39
C ASN A 53 3.03 9.30 7.44
N PHE A 54 1.97 8.77 8.00
CA PHE A 54 0.76 8.44 7.24
C PHE A 54 0.02 9.74 6.91
N ILE A 55 -0.42 9.88 5.66
CA ILE A 55 -1.20 11.02 5.21
C ILE A 55 -2.67 10.63 5.04
N GLU A 56 -2.93 9.65 4.17
CA GLU A 56 -4.31 9.24 3.90
C GLU A 56 -4.33 7.85 3.27
N CYS A 57 -5.50 7.23 3.30
CA CYS A 57 -5.73 5.95 2.63
C CYS A 57 -7.02 6.05 1.81
N GLY A 58 -6.90 5.84 0.50
CA GLY A 58 -8.04 5.72 -0.38
C GLY A 58 -8.43 4.27 -0.54
N GLU A 59 -9.73 3.98 -0.50
CA GLU A 59 -10.26 2.65 -0.72
C GLU A 59 -11.01 2.62 -2.04
N TYR A 60 -10.84 1.55 -2.81
CA TYR A 60 -11.57 1.40 -4.07
C TYR A 60 -11.67 -0.07 -4.43
N GLU A 61 -12.61 -0.38 -5.34
CA GLU A 61 -12.79 -1.73 -5.85
C GLU A 61 -12.16 -1.84 -7.22
N LEU A 62 -11.46 -2.95 -7.45
CA LEU A 62 -10.97 -3.31 -8.76
C LEU A 62 -11.85 -4.40 -9.34
N GLU A 63 -12.25 -4.21 -10.61
CA GLU A 63 -13.05 -5.18 -11.33
C GLU A 63 -12.14 -5.92 -12.30
N GLY A 64 -12.33 -7.24 -12.40
CA GLY A 64 -11.48 -8.06 -13.24
C GLY A 64 -10.24 -8.51 -12.50
N TYR A 65 -9.41 -9.27 -13.16
CA TYR A 65 -8.31 -9.93 -12.50
C TYR A 65 -6.97 -9.76 -13.22
N GLU A 66 -7.01 -9.30 -14.43
CA GLU A 66 -5.84 -9.29 -15.32
C GLU A 66 -4.70 -8.40 -14.82
N GLY A 67 -5.04 -7.35 -14.08
CA GLY A 67 -4.02 -6.44 -13.56
C GLY A 67 -3.48 -6.81 -12.21
N ILE A 68 -4.00 -7.86 -11.59
CA ILE A 68 -3.69 -8.16 -10.19
C ILE A 68 -2.39 -8.93 -10.04
N ASP A 69 -2.00 -9.70 -11.06
CA ASP A 69 -0.77 -10.49 -11.01
C ASP A 69 0.45 -9.62 -10.70
N TYR A 70 0.52 -8.44 -11.30
CA TYR A 70 1.68 -7.60 -11.05
C TYR A 70 1.66 -7.00 -9.64
N ILE A 71 0.49 -6.85 -9.03
CA ILE A 71 0.37 -6.42 -7.65
C ILE A 71 0.92 -7.50 -6.73
N HIS A 72 0.66 -8.77 -7.06
CA HIS A 72 1.19 -9.89 -6.31
C HIS A 72 2.70 -9.98 -6.40
N GLU A 73 3.26 -9.73 -7.57
CA GLU A 73 4.70 -9.77 -7.78
C GLU A 73 5.40 -8.62 -7.08
N ALA A 74 4.72 -7.50 -6.99
CA ALA A 74 5.24 -6.31 -6.31
C ALA A 74 4.18 -5.85 -5.33
N PRO A 75 4.18 -6.36 -4.10
CA PRO A 75 3.12 -6.11 -3.13
C PRO A 75 2.88 -4.65 -2.84
N PHE A 76 3.81 -3.78 -3.15
CA PHE A 76 3.54 -2.37 -3.15
C PHE A 76 4.29 -1.68 -4.28
N ARG A 77 3.72 -0.57 -4.72
CA ARG A 77 4.37 0.34 -5.66
C ARG A 77 4.44 1.72 -5.03
N VAL A 78 5.63 2.26 -5.02
CA VAL A 78 5.83 3.64 -4.57
C VAL A 78 5.69 4.55 -5.79
N GLN A 79 4.81 5.52 -5.69
CA GLN A 79 4.56 6.47 -6.75
C GLN A 79 5.20 7.81 -6.42
#